data_75e0f3033e939527f3e394846fb2384b
#
_entry.id   75e0f3033e939527f3e394846fb2384b
#
_cell.length_a   1.000
_cell.length_b   1.000
_cell.length_c   1.000
_cell.angle_alpha   90.00
_cell.angle_beta   90.00
_cell.angle_gamma   90.00
#
_symmetry.space_group_name_H-M   'P 1'
#
loop_
_entity.id
_entity.type
_entity.pdbx_description
1 polymer ?
#
loop_
_entity_poly.entity_id
_entity_poly.type
_entity_poly.pdbx_seq_one_letter_code
_entity_poly.pdbx_strand_id
1 'polypeptide(L)'
;MRYLTVFFVGILATAGLAVQAQEKKALPRLVFEAKNGNVTYDHAAHAKREKEDCKVCHDQLWPQSAKAPLNYRAGMHKTAETKRTSCAFCHHSGGKAFETKGSCSKCHVKAGAKPAAPKS
;
A
#
# COMPACT_ATOMS: atom_id res chain seq x y z
N MET A 1 -42.73 -31.64 -56.78
CA MET A 1 -41.90 -32.01 -55.66
C MET A 1 -41.03 -30.76 -55.28
N ARG A 2 -41.38 -30.09 -54.20
CA ARG A 2 -40.73 -28.81 -53.77
C ARG A 2 -39.91 -29.15 -52.55
N TYR A 3 -38.58 -29.08 -52.68
CA TYR A 3 -37.67 -29.31 -51.57
C TYR A 3 -37.53 -28.00 -50.78
N LEU A 4 -38.03 -28.01 -49.54
CA LEU A 4 -37.92 -26.90 -48.58
C LEU A 4 -36.60 -27.06 -47.85
N THR A 5 -35.63 -26.24 -48.19
CA THR A 5 -34.33 -26.23 -47.54
C THR A 5 -34.41 -25.31 -46.32
N VAL A 6 -34.42 -25.89 -45.12
CA VAL A 6 -34.39 -25.15 -43.85
C VAL A 6 -32.94 -24.84 -43.51
N PHE A 7 -32.56 -23.57 -43.60
CA PHE A 7 -31.27 -23.07 -43.09
C PHE A 7 -31.37 -22.89 -41.60
N PHE A 8 -30.70 -23.74 -40.83
CA PHE A 8 -30.45 -23.50 -39.42
C PHE A 8 -29.28 -22.55 -39.29
N VAL A 9 -29.56 -21.29 -38.95
CA VAL A 9 -28.54 -20.32 -38.54
C VAL A 9 -28.26 -20.54 -37.05
N GLY A 10 -27.16 -21.23 -36.74
CA GLY A 10 -26.68 -21.40 -35.40
C GLY A 10 -26.03 -20.12 -34.90
N ILE A 11 -26.71 -19.42 -34.02
CA ILE A 11 -26.11 -18.26 -33.30
C ILE A 11 -25.23 -18.83 -32.20
N LEU A 12 -23.90 -18.83 -32.42
CA LEU A 12 -22.91 -19.05 -31.37
C LEU A 12 -22.88 -17.80 -30.50
N ALA A 13 -23.57 -17.85 -29.37
CA ALA A 13 -23.39 -16.85 -28.29
C ALA A 13 -22.05 -17.12 -27.60
N THR A 14 -21.00 -16.40 -27.96
CA THR A 14 -19.75 -16.36 -27.20
C THR A 14 -19.99 -15.55 -25.93
N ALA A 15 -20.26 -16.24 -24.82
CA ALA A 15 -20.27 -15.63 -23.50
C ALA A 15 -18.83 -15.23 -23.15
N GLY A 16 -18.49 -13.97 -23.40
CA GLY A 16 -17.25 -13.39 -22.95
C GLY A 16 -17.25 -13.34 -21.41
N LEU A 17 -16.48 -14.22 -20.78
CA LEU A 17 -16.15 -14.11 -19.36
C LEU A 17 -15.31 -12.85 -19.17
N ALA A 18 -15.96 -11.74 -18.83
CA ALA A 18 -15.29 -10.56 -18.32
C ALA A 18 -14.70 -10.93 -16.95
N VAL A 19 -13.43 -11.28 -16.94
CA VAL A 19 -12.65 -11.37 -15.70
C VAL A 19 -12.57 -9.97 -15.14
N GLN A 20 -13.48 -9.62 -14.24
CA GLN A 20 -13.36 -8.40 -13.46
C GLN A 20 -12.17 -8.60 -12.52
N ALA A 21 -11.04 -7.99 -12.86
CA ALA A 21 -9.94 -7.80 -11.94
C ALA A 21 -10.50 -6.99 -10.77
N GLN A 22 -10.74 -7.65 -9.63
CA GLN A 22 -11.06 -6.95 -8.40
C GLN A 22 -9.86 -6.08 -8.06
N GLU A 23 -9.97 -4.78 -8.28
CA GLU A 23 -9.01 -3.83 -7.73
C GLU A 23 -8.94 -4.06 -6.22
N LYS A 24 -7.83 -4.60 -5.76
CA LYS A 24 -7.55 -4.75 -4.34
C LYS A 24 -7.41 -3.34 -3.78
N LYS A 25 -8.52 -2.82 -3.27
CA LYS A 25 -8.55 -1.49 -2.66
C LYS A 25 -7.56 -1.48 -1.49
N ALA A 26 -6.46 -0.78 -1.68
CA ALA A 26 -5.45 -0.61 -0.65
C ALA A 26 -6.07 0.02 0.59
N LEU A 27 -5.67 -0.45 1.78
CA LEU A 27 -6.08 0.19 3.04
C LEU A 27 -5.59 1.64 3.01
N PRO A 28 -6.49 2.63 3.14
CA PRO A 28 -6.10 4.02 2.92
C PRO A 28 -5.14 4.53 4.00
N ARG A 29 -5.29 4.04 5.22
CA ARG A 29 -4.55 4.53 6.38
C ARG A 29 -4.41 3.46 7.45
N LEU A 30 -3.21 3.34 8.05
CA LEU A 30 -2.92 2.48 9.18
C LEU A 30 -2.47 3.34 10.37
N VAL A 31 -2.90 2.97 11.57
CA VAL A 31 -2.49 3.65 12.81
C VAL A 31 -1.75 2.67 13.70
N PHE A 32 -0.55 3.06 14.09
CA PHE A 32 0.30 2.32 15.04
C PHE A 32 0.31 3.04 16.37
N GLU A 33 -0.14 2.38 17.41
CA GLU A 33 -0.16 2.94 18.76
C GLU A 33 1.24 3.02 19.35
N ALA A 34 1.60 4.19 19.85
CA ALA A 34 2.88 4.42 20.50
C ALA A 34 2.74 5.39 21.68
N LYS A 35 3.55 5.18 22.74
CA LYS A 35 3.52 6.01 23.97
C LYS A 35 3.80 7.49 23.70
N ASN A 36 4.62 7.78 22.69
CA ASN A 36 5.02 9.16 22.34
C ASN A 36 4.07 9.84 21.36
N GLY A 37 2.93 9.24 21.09
CA GLY A 37 1.97 9.67 20.08
C GLY A 37 1.84 8.61 18.95
N ASN A 38 0.63 8.44 18.45
CA ASN A 38 0.35 7.45 17.43
C ASN A 38 1.02 7.81 16.11
N VAL A 39 1.49 6.78 15.41
CA VAL A 39 2.04 6.93 14.06
C VAL A 39 0.96 6.57 13.05
N THR A 40 0.60 7.52 12.22
CA THR A 40 -0.33 7.27 11.11
C THR A 40 0.44 7.07 9.82
N TYR A 41 0.31 5.89 9.24
CA TYR A 41 0.84 5.60 7.92
C TYR A 41 -0.26 5.79 6.88
N ASP A 42 -0.10 6.78 6.04
CA ASP A 42 -0.99 7.04 4.91
C ASP A 42 -0.51 6.20 3.72
N HIS A 43 -1.12 5.04 3.54
CA HIS A 43 -0.77 4.10 2.49
C HIS A 43 -1.00 4.69 1.09
N ALA A 44 -2.10 5.40 0.90
CA ALA A 44 -2.41 6.00 -0.40
C ALA A 44 -1.40 7.07 -0.79
N ALA A 45 -0.98 7.92 0.17
CA ALA A 45 0.03 8.94 -0.08
C ALA A 45 1.41 8.33 -0.40
N HIS A 46 1.79 7.23 0.26
CA HIS A 46 3.04 6.52 -0.04
C HIS A 46 2.99 5.84 -1.41
N ALA A 47 1.90 5.15 -1.74
CA ALA A 47 1.72 4.54 -3.06
C ALA A 47 1.83 5.57 -4.18
N LYS A 48 1.19 6.72 -4.03
CA LYS A 48 1.28 7.82 -5.01
C LYS A 48 2.70 8.33 -5.20
N ARG A 49 3.49 8.47 -4.12
CA ARG A 49 4.90 8.89 -4.20
C ARG A 49 5.78 7.89 -4.94
N GLU A 50 5.51 6.61 -4.78
CA GLU A 50 6.18 5.53 -5.50
C GLU A 50 5.51 5.22 -6.87
N LYS A 51 4.73 6.17 -7.41
CA LYS A 51 4.06 6.05 -8.72
C LYS A 51 3.16 4.81 -8.84
N GLU A 52 2.56 4.42 -7.71
CA GLU A 52 1.71 3.23 -7.57
C GLU A 52 2.42 1.90 -7.85
N ASP A 53 3.75 1.90 -7.83
CA ASP A 53 4.53 0.67 -7.87
C ASP A 53 4.48 -0.05 -6.51
N CYS A 54 3.51 -0.94 -6.36
CA CYS A 54 3.28 -1.70 -5.12
C CYS A 54 4.48 -2.58 -4.75
N LYS A 55 5.29 -2.99 -5.71
CA LYS A 55 6.42 -3.90 -5.51
C LYS A 55 7.54 -3.26 -4.68
N VAL A 56 7.69 -1.95 -4.76
CA VAL A 56 8.68 -1.21 -3.96
C VAL A 56 8.60 -1.55 -2.47
N CYS A 57 7.38 -1.73 -1.97
CA CYS A 57 7.13 -2.07 -0.57
C CYS A 57 6.78 -3.55 -0.37
N HIS A 58 5.98 -4.13 -1.26
CA HIS A 58 5.39 -5.44 -1.04
C HIS A 58 6.28 -6.62 -1.43
N ASP A 59 7.32 -6.42 -2.21
CA ASP A 59 8.27 -7.49 -2.53
C ASP A 59 9.30 -7.70 -1.42
N GLN A 60 9.69 -6.64 -0.68
CA GLN A 60 10.81 -6.69 0.24
C GLN A 60 10.47 -6.40 1.70
N LEU A 61 9.46 -5.57 1.95
CA LEU A 61 9.19 -5.06 3.30
C LEU A 61 7.99 -5.73 3.96
N TRP A 62 6.86 -5.80 3.27
CA TRP A 62 5.62 -6.34 3.84
C TRP A 62 4.82 -7.10 2.78
N PRO A 63 4.29 -8.27 3.11
CA PRO A 63 3.42 -8.98 2.17
C PRO A 63 2.14 -8.17 1.90
N GLN A 64 1.63 -8.28 0.69
CA GLN A 64 0.37 -7.65 0.29
C GLN A 64 -0.83 -8.39 0.89
N SER A 65 -0.98 -8.32 2.20
CA SER A 65 -2.03 -9.00 2.96
C SER A 65 -2.50 -8.16 4.13
N ALA A 66 -3.81 -7.93 4.22
CA ALA A 66 -4.41 -7.26 5.37
C ALA A 66 -4.29 -8.03 6.69
N LYS A 67 -3.97 -9.32 6.63
CA LYS A 67 -3.81 -10.20 7.79
C LYS A 67 -2.36 -10.40 8.21
N ALA A 68 -1.41 -9.84 7.47
CA ALA A 68 0.00 -9.99 7.80
C ALA A 68 0.33 -9.25 9.11
N PRO A 69 1.09 -9.88 10.02
CA PRO A 69 1.56 -9.20 11.22
C PRO A 69 2.53 -8.08 10.85
N LEU A 70 2.22 -6.87 11.28
CA LEU A 70 3.01 -5.69 10.99
C LEU A 70 4.11 -5.46 12.02
N ASN A 71 4.92 -6.32 12.43
CA ASN A 71 5.95 -6.24 13.48
C ASN A 71 6.66 -4.87 13.64
N TYR A 72 5.87 -3.79 13.62
CA TYR A 72 6.35 -2.42 13.55
C TYR A 72 7.19 -2.02 14.78
N ARG A 73 6.90 -2.56 15.97
CA ARG A 73 7.64 -2.24 17.20
C ARG A 73 9.09 -2.69 17.14
N ALA A 74 9.36 -3.85 16.57
CA ALA A 74 10.70 -4.38 16.41
C ALA A 74 11.45 -3.76 15.21
N GLY A 75 10.72 -3.21 14.25
CA GLY A 75 11.24 -2.70 12.98
C GLY A 75 11.49 -1.20 12.93
N MET A 76 11.43 -0.49 14.08
CA MET A 76 11.53 0.96 14.12
C MET A 76 12.82 1.47 14.76
N HIS A 77 13.14 2.73 14.47
CA HIS A 77 14.25 3.47 15.06
C HIS A 77 15.64 2.90 14.73
N LYS A 78 16.61 3.09 15.63
CA LYS A 78 18.03 2.85 15.38
C LYS A 78 18.34 1.47 14.76
N THR A 79 17.73 0.44 15.27
CA THR A 79 17.95 -0.92 14.74
C THR A 79 17.44 -1.06 13.30
N ALA A 80 16.27 -0.52 13.00
CA ALA A 80 15.71 -0.52 11.66
C ALA A 80 16.51 0.35 10.70
N GLU A 81 17.00 1.50 11.16
CA GLU A 81 17.86 2.39 10.37
C GLU A 81 19.17 1.72 9.99
N THR A 82 19.81 1.03 10.94
CA THR A 82 21.05 0.30 10.67
C THR A 82 20.84 -0.85 9.68
N LYS A 83 19.73 -1.58 9.83
CA LYS A 83 19.40 -2.74 8.99
C LYS A 83 18.65 -2.38 7.70
N ARG A 84 18.26 -1.13 7.51
CA ARG A 84 17.45 -0.68 6.36
C ARG A 84 16.16 -1.48 6.22
N THR A 85 15.47 -1.70 7.32
CA THR A 85 14.23 -2.48 7.35
C THR A 85 13.02 -1.60 7.66
N SER A 86 11.82 -2.06 7.34
CA SER A 86 10.58 -1.37 7.65
C SER A 86 10.57 0.08 7.09
N CYS A 87 10.04 1.03 7.83
CA CYS A 87 10.02 2.45 7.44
C CYS A 87 11.41 3.01 7.18
N ALA A 88 12.41 2.51 7.88
CA ALA A 88 13.80 2.94 7.71
C ALA A 88 14.45 2.47 6.39
N PHE A 89 13.78 1.65 5.60
CA PHE A 89 14.22 1.35 4.24
C PHE A 89 14.30 2.61 3.38
N CYS A 90 13.38 3.54 3.56
CA CYS A 90 13.36 4.83 2.88
C CYS A 90 13.71 6.01 3.82
N HIS A 91 13.29 5.93 5.10
CA HIS A 91 13.45 6.99 6.10
C HIS A 91 14.74 6.82 6.90
N HIS A 92 15.87 7.18 6.29
CA HIS A 92 17.20 7.16 6.89
C HIS A 92 18.05 8.28 6.31
N SER A 93 19.20 8.55 6.89
CA SER A 93 20.13 9.54 6.35
C SER A 93 20.58 9.16 4.94
N GLY A 94 20.37 10.06 3.98
CA GLY A 94 20.63 9.83 2.57
C GLY A 94 19.59 8.92 1.86
N GLY A 95 18.48 8.59 2.50
CA GLY A 95 17.39 7.81 1.91
C GLY A 95 16.48 8.62 0.99
N LYS A 96 15.49 7.94 0.39
CA LYS A 96 14.50 8.58 -0.50
C LYS A 96 13.57 9.56 0.23
N ALA A 97 13.42 9.42 1.55
CA ALA A 97 12.50 10.19 2.37
C ALA A 97 13.25 10.89 3.51
N PHE A 98 12.56 11.74 4.28
CA PHE A 98 13.16 12.40 5.42
C PHE A 98 13.71 11.37 6.43
N GLU A 99 14.86 11.68 7.01
CA GLU A 99 15.45 10.83 8.04
C GLU A 99 14.67 10.88 9.35
N THR A 100 14.72 9.78 10.11
CA THR A 100 14.02 9.67 11.40
C THR A 100 14.69 10.51 12.49
N LYS A 101 16.01 10.68 12.44
CA LYS A 101 16.76 11.49 13.39
C LYS A 101 16.28 12.95 13.36
N GLY A 102 15.86 13.46 14.50
CA GLY A 102 15.32 14.82 14.61
C GLY A 102 13.91 15.03 14.02
N SER A 103 13.28 13.98 13.51
CA SER A 103 11.97 14.03 12.85
C SER A 103 10.85 13.30 13.62
N CYS A 104 11.01 13.12 14.92
CA CYS A 104 10.07 12.35 15.76
C CYS A 104 8.62 12.80 15.61
N SER A 105 8.35 14.10 15.62
CA SER A 105 6.99 14.65 15.51
C SER A 105 6.37 14.53 14.13
N LYS A 106 7.13 14.20 13.11
CA LYS A 106 6.57 13.91 11.76
C LYS A 106 5.87 12.58 11.72
N CYS A 107 6.28 11.63 12.54
CA CYS A 107 5.68 10.32 12.68
C CYS A 107 4.77 10.24 13.90
N HIS A 108 5.29 10.66 15.09
CA HIS A 108 4.57 10.59 16.35
C HIS A 108 3.69 11.83 16.56
N VAL A 109 2.40 11.66 16.44
CA VAL A 109 1.41 12.72 16.60
C VAL A 109 0.65 12.48 17.90
N LYS A 110 0.73 13.42 18.83
CA LYS A 110 -0.04 13.35 20.09
C LYS A 110 -1.53 13.44 19.81
N ALA A 111 -2.33 12.76 20.65
CA ALA A 111 -3.80 12.83 20.55
C ALA A 111 -4.26 14.31 20.56
N GLY A 112 -5.13 14.66 19.62
CA GLY A 112 -5.62 16.03 19.46
C GLY A 112 -4.76 16.94 18.57
N ALA A 113 -3.55 16.56 18.20
CA ALA A 113 -2.75 17.32 17.24
C ALA A 113 -3.16 16.94 15.81
N LYS A 114 -3.46 17.94 14.97
CA LYS A 114 -3.74 17.72 13.56
C LYS A 114 -2.48 17.21 12.86
N PRO A 115 -2.55 16.11 12.08
CA PRO A 115 -1.42 15.68 11.27
C PRO A 115 -0.95 16.81 10.37
N ALA A 116 0.35 17.04 10.32
CA ALA A 116 0.92 18.03 9.41
C ALA A 116 0.52 17.66 7.96
N ALA A 117 -0.05 18.61 7.25
CA ALA A 117 -0.35 18.41 5.84
C ALA A 117 0.93 18.06 5.06
N PRO A 118 0.88 17.14 4.11
CA PRO A 118 2.03 16.87 3.26
C PRO A 118 2.39 18.15 2.52
N LYS A 119 3.62 18.62 2.69
CA LYS A 119 4.14 19.69 1.83
C LYS A 119 4.31 19.10 0.44
N SER A 120 3.60 19.68 -0.49
CA SER A 120 3.70 19.39 -1.93
C SER A 120 5.10 19.68 -2.44
#